data_f9582cead582589e0b388e611405f072
#
_entry.id   f9582cead582589e0b388e611405f072
#
_cell.length_a   1.000
_cell.length_b   1.000
_cell.length_c   1.000
_cell.angle_alpha   90.00
_cell.angle_beta   90.00
_cell.angle_gamma   90.00
#
_symmetry.space_group_name_H-M   'P 1'
#
loop_
_entity.id
_entity.type
_entity.pdbx_description
1 polymer ?
#
loop_
_entity_poly.entity_id
_entity_poly.type
_entity_poly.pdbx_seq_one_letter_code
_entity_poly.pdbx_strand_id
1 'polypeptide(L)' 'MAKPTYYNLENDKRERLIDACMEEFSLYTFSDASINRIIKRTEISRGSFYQYFEDKEDCYMEMLGIIAQEKYR' A
#
# COMPACT_ATOMS: atom_id res chain seq x y z
N MET A 1 -0.97 3.77 -11.05
CA MET A 1 0.38 3.45 -10.54
C MET A 1 0.69 4.28 -9.31
N ALA A 2 1.47 3.73 -8.40
CA ALA A 2 1.92 4.49 -7.25
C ALA A 2 2.76 5.69 -7.69
N LYS A 3 2.82 6.71 -6.85
CA LYS A 3 3.54 7.94 -7.15
C LYS A 3 5.05 7.75 -6.98
N PRO A 4 5.88 8.60 -7.63
CA PRO A 4 7.34 8.49 -7.50
C PRO A 4 7.83 8.48 -6.06
N THR A 5 7.20 9.22 -5.16
CA THR A 5 7.57 9.24 -3.75
C THR A 5 7.55 7.86 -3.11
N TYR A 6 6.59 7.02 -3.51
CA TYR A 6 6.52 5.64 -3.04
C TYR A 6 7.75 4.85 -3.46
N TYR A 7 8.11 4.95 -4.72
CA TYR A 7 9.25 4.18 -5.26
C TYR A 7 10.58 4.67 -4.71
N ASN A 8 10.62 5.91 -4.21
CA ASN A 8 11.84 6.50 -3.64
C ASN A 8 11.96 6.30 -2.13
N LEU A 9 10.99 5.63 -1.51
CA LEU A 9 11.05 5.34 -0.08
C LEU A 9 12.24 4.41 0.22
N GLU A 10 12.83 4.59 1.40
CA GLU A 10 13.76 3.62 1.96
C GLU A 10 13.13 2.23 1.95
N ASN A 11 13.94 1.20 1.72
CA ASN A 11 13.44 -0.17 1.64
C ASN A 11 12.64 -0.56 2.87
N ASP A 12 13.14 -0.27 4.06
CA ASP A 12 12.45 -0.64 5.31
C ASP A 12 11.08 0.01 5.41
N LYS A 13 11.01 1.28 5.08
CA LYS A 13 9.75 2.02 5.16
C LYS A 13 8.76 1.53 4.11
N ARG A 14 9.26 1.27 2.90
CA ARG A 14 8.40 0.78 1.83
C ARG A 14 7.86 -0.61 2.17
N GLU A 15 8.69 -1.48 2.73
CA GLU A 15 8.25 -2.82 3.11
C GLU A 15 7.20 -2.79 4.20
N ARG A 16 7.35 -1.90 5.18
CA ARG A 16 6.31 -1.75 6.22
C ARG A 16 5.00 -1.27 5.64
N LEU A 17 5.06 -0.34 4.70
CA LEU A 17 3.86 0.14 4.02
C LEU A 17 3.21 -0.97 3.20
N ILE A 18 4.02 -1.73 2.46
CA ILE A 18 3.54 -2.86 1.66
C ILE A 18 2.88 -3.90 2.58
N ASP A 19 3.53 -4.26 3.68
CA ASP A 19 2.99 -5.25 4.60
C ASP A 19 1.64 -4.81 5.16
N ALA A 20 1.51 -3.55 5.54
CA ALA A 20 0.25 -3.02 6.07
C ALA A 20 -0.85 -3.05 5.01
N CYS A 21 -0.51 -2.68 3.78
CA CYS A 21 -1.48 -2.70 2.68
C CYS A 21 -1.90 -4.14 2.34
N MET A 22 -0.93 -5.06 2.28
CA MET A 22 -1.21 -6.47 2.00
C MET A 22 -2.11 -7.06 3.06
N GLU A 23 -1.85 -6.77 4.33
CA GLU A 23 -2.68 -7.27 5.41
C GLU A 23 -4.10 -6.75 5.30
N GLU A 24 -4.25 -5.46 5.03
CA GLU A 24 -5.59 -4.87 4.91
C GLU A 24 -6.36 -5.51 3.77
N PHE A 25 -5.74 -5.67 2.61
CA PHE A 25 -6.42 -6.22 1.45
C PHE A 25 -6.58 -7.75 1.51
N SER A 26 -5.88 -8.42 2.42
CA SER A 26 -6.09 -9.85 2.62
C SER A 26 -7.22 -10.13 3.61
N LEU A 27 -7.46 -9.21 4.55
CA LEU A 27 -8.49 -9.37 5.57
C LEU A 27 -9.85 -8.85 5.13
N TYR A 28 -9.88 -7.90 4.21
CA TYR A 28 -11.10 -7.22 3.81
C TYR A 28 -11.23 -7.20 2.30
N THR A 29 -12.47 -7.16 1.81
CA THR A 29 -12.70 -6.90 0.39
C THR A 29 -12.21 -5.49 0.06
N PHE A 30 -12.03 -5.21 -1.22
CA PHE A 30 -11.60 -3.88 -1.64
C PHE A 30 -12.55 -2.80 -1.08
N SER A 31 -13.85 -3.04 -1.14
CA SER A 31 -14.85 -2.07 -0.67
C SER A 31 -14.70 -1.80 0.82
N ASP A 32 -14.39 -2.82 1.62
CA ASP A 32 -14.30 -2.70 3.07
C ASP A 32 -12.92 -2.29 3.56
N ALA A 33 -11.91 -2.45 2.73
CA ALA A 33 -10.55 -2.07 3.11
C ALA A 33 -10.47 -0.57 3.42
N SER A 34 -9.67 -0.21 4.41
CA SER A 34 -9.65 1.13 4.96
C SER A 34 -8.25 1.73 4.96
N ILE A 35 -8.13 2.90 4.33
CA ILE A 35 -6.89 3.69 4.36
C ILE A 35 -6.54 4.04 5.81
N ASN A 36 -7.55 4.32 6.64
CA ASN A 36 -7.31 4.66 8.05
C ASN A 36 -6.63 3.53 8.80
N ARG A 37 -7.03 2.27 8.55
CA ARG A 37 -6.39 1.13 9.20
C ARG A 37 -4.96 0.94 8.70
N ILE A 38 -4.71 1.15 7.41
CA ILE A 38 -3.36 1.09 6.86
C ILE A 38 -2.47 2.13 7.53
N ILE A 39 -2.95 3.36 7.64
CA ILE A 39 -2.23 4.47 8.27
C ILE A 39 -1.88 4.12 9.71
N LYS A 40 -2.83 3.56 10.44
CA LYS A 40 -2.61 3.19 11.85
C LYS A 40 -1.53 2.13 11.99
N ARG A 41 -1.50 1.15 11.10
CA ARG A 41 -0.50 0.08 11.15
C ARG A 41 0.90 0.58 10.86
N THR A 42 1.02 1.52 9.92
CA THR A 42 2.31 2.05 9.50
C THR A 42 2.76 3.24 10.33
N GLU A 43 1.83 3.85 11.07
CA GLU A 43 2.10 5.06 11.86
C GLU A 43 2.50 6.26 10.99
N ILE A 44 2.08 6.28 9.74
CA ILE A 44 2.29 7.44 8.88
C ILE A 44 1.09 8.37 8.95
N SER A 45 1.24 9.59 8.48
CA SER A 45 0.12 10.53 8.42
C SER A 45 -0.72 10.22 7.17
N ARG A 46 -1.98 10.69 7.20
CA ARG A 46 -2.85 10.57 6.04
C ARG A 46 -2.25 11.32 4.84
N GLY A 47 -1.64 12.48 5.09
CA GLY A 47 -0.98 13.23 4.03
C GLY A 47 0.15 12.43 3.38
N SER A 48 0.93 11.71 4.20
CA SER A 48 1.99 10.86 3.67
C SER A 48 1.43 9.76 2.77
N PHE A 49 0.33 9.13 3.19
CA PHE A 49 -0.29 8.10 2.35
C PHE A 49 -0.61 8.65 0.95
N TYR A 50 -1.20 9.86 0.89
CA TYR A 50 -1.57 10.45 -0.40
C TYR A 50 -0.37 11.00 -1.16
N GLN A 51 0.80 11.09 -0.56
CA GLN A 51 2.04 11.33 -1.29
C GLN A 51 2.52 10.08 -2.01
N TYR A 52 2.11 8.90 -1.54
CA TYR A 52 2.54 7.63 -2.11
C TYR A 52 1.54 7.07 -3.10
N PHE A 53 0.25 7.20 -2.82
CA PHE A 53 -0.82 6.66 -3.64
C PHE A 53 -1.88 7.72 -3.91
N GLU A 54 -2.44 7.67 -5.11
CA GLU A 54 -3.51 8.59 -5.50
C GLU A 54 -4.76 8.39 -4.64
N ASP A 55 -5.11 7.10 -4.43
CA ASP A 55 -6.31 6.70 -3.69
C ASP A 55 -6.18 5.23 -3.31
N LYS A 56 -7.26 4.68 -2.76
CA LYS A 56 -7.28 3.27 -2.34
C LYS A 56 -7.10 2.33 -3.52
N GLU A 57 -7.70 2.65 -4.66
CA GLU A 57 -7.58 1.83 -5.86
C GLU A 57 -6.14 1.78 -6.34
N ASP A 58 -5.46 2.91 -6.37
CA ASP A 58 -4.06 2.99 -6.77
C ASP A 58 -3.19 2.09 -5.89
N CYS A 59 -3.41 2.15 -4.58
CA CYS A 59 -2.71 1.30 -3.61
C CYS A 59 -3.00 -0.18 -3.87
N TYR A 60 -4.25 -0.51 -4.10
CA TYR A 60 -4.68 -1.89 -4.34
C TYR A 60 -4.03 -2.44 -5.62
N MET A 61 -4.01 -1.67 -6.69
CA MET A 61 -3.41 -2.08 -7.95
C MET A 61 -1.91 -2.29 -7.82
N GLU A 62 -1.24 -1.47 -7.02
CA GLU A 62 0.19 -1.67 -6.76
C GLU A 62 0.42 -3.00 -6.04
N MET A 63 -0.41 -3.32 -5.05
CA MET A 63 -0.29 -4.59 -4.31
C MET A 63 -0.54 -5.77 -5.23
N LEU A 64 -1.52 -5.69 -6.11
CA LEU A 64 -1.79 -6.75 -7.08
C LEU A 64 -0.60 -6.96 -8.01
N GLY A 65 0.06 -5.88 -8.42
CA GLY A 65 1.25 -5.96 -9.25
C GLY A 65 2.40 -6.69 -8.56
N ILE A 66 2.60 -6.44 -7.28
CA ILE A 66 3.63 -7.11 -6.49
C ILE A 66 3.33 -8.60 -6.40
N ILE A 67 2.08 -8.97 -6.10
CA ILE A 67 1.67 -10.37 -6.00
C ILE A 67 1.87 -11.08 -7.32
N ALA A 68 1.51 -10.43 -8.43
CA ALA A 68 1.67 -11.02 -9.76
C ALA A 68 3.13 -11.30 -10.08
N GLN A 69 4.02 -10.36 -9.74
CA GLN A 69 5.45 -10.55 -9.96
C GLN A 69 6.01 -11.72 -9.17
N GLU A 70 5.64 -11.84 -7.92
CA GLU A 70 6.12 -12.95 -7.08
C GLU A 70 5.61 -14.29 -7.58
N LYS A 71 4.39 -14.31 -8.10
CA LYS A 71 3.76 -15.54 -8.54
C LYS A 71 4.39 -16.12 -9.80
N TYR A 72 4.95 -15.28 -10.64
CA TYR A 72 5.47 -15.69 -11.95
C TYR A 72 7.00 -15.65 -12.02
N ARG A 73 7.66 -15.56 -10.91
CA ARG A 73 9.11 -15.58 -10.84
C ARG A 73 9.68 -16.96 -11.06
#